data_78968de455f63e6bc38934db7531f711
#
_entry.id   78968de455f63e6bc38934db7531f711
#
_cell.length_a   1.000
_cell.length_b   1.000
_cell.length_c   1.000
_cell.angle_alpha   90.00
_cell.angle_beta   90.00
_cell.angle_gamma   90.00
#
_symmetry.space_group_name_H-M   'P 1'
#
loop_
_entity.id
_entity.type
_entity.pdbx_description
1 polymer ?
#
loop_
_entity_poly.entity_id
_entity_poly.type
_entity_poly.pdbx_seq_one_letter_code
_entity_poly.pdbx_strand_id
1 'polypeptide(L)'
;MLSNLQIENIAVIKSASIDFENGFNVMTGETGAGKSIVIDSLNAILGERTSRELIRSGADSASVCAEFQNVGDNVKNELEKLGIEKDDTLIVSRKLTPDGKNVCRINGMPATVSMLKALGVQLVNIHGQLDNQSLLSPETHCSFIDKLAGSGRELKEFKELYSLYIKKENELKSLNTDVNEKNRRLDILNYQIEEIQKADIRPGEKDELTEKLGFLRNAEKVLDLLHTAYAALNGDGEMPGAADVAADAASKLLSAADYSSDFTETANGVNDAAMNLSAYTEELRDKIYSLDYDPNETERAEERLDVIYRLSQKYGDSEEDILAYLENAEKERDALSFSDERAEQLRAETEKAYNEALAAAKKLSEIRIEAGKKFSADVERELAFLDMPSVKFIVNDSVGELYENGIDNIEFLLSANAGEEPKPLSKIASGGELSRIMLAIKCVLSELDDIDTLIFDEIDSGVSGRAALKIAAKMKELSKTHQVICVTHLAQIAAFADEHKLISKEEKDGRTYTCIASLDYNGRKYELARIMGGLTVTQSILNSAEELLSSAEIDD
;
A
#
# COMPACT_ATOMS: atom_id res chain seq x y z
N MET A 1 16.28 31.29 8.93
CA MET A 1 15.53 32.56 8.94
C MET A 1 15.81 33.36 7.68
N LEU A 2 14.83 34.11 7.15
CA LEU A 2 14.98 34.99 5.98
C LEU A 2 15.84 36.20 6.33
N SER A 3 16.98 36.40 5.68
CA SER A 3 17.89 37.55 5.93
C SER A 3 17.73 38.66 4.91
N ASN A 4 17.56 38.33 3.64
CA ASN A 4 17.41 39.32 2.58
C ASN A 4 16.43 38.86 1.51
N LEU A 5 15.67 39.80 0.95
CA LEU A 5 14.76 39.58 -0.18
C LEU A 5 15.04 40.65 -1.25
N GLN A 6 15.48 40.22 -2.41
CA GLN A 6 15.70 41.08 -3.58
C GLN A 6 14.58 40.86 -4.60
N ILE A 7 13.99 41.95 -5.04
CA ILE A 7 12.87 41.95 -5.99
C ILE A 7 13.24 42.85 -7.16
N GLU A 8 13.14 42.33 -8.38
CA GLU A 8 13.38 43.10 -9.60
C GLU A 8 12.22 42.92 -10.59
N ASN A 9 11.75 44.05 -11.09
CA ASN A 9 10.71 44.16 -12.14
C ASN A 9 9.42 43.37 -11.82
N ILE A 10 8.97 43.43 -10.58
CA ILE A 10 7.69 42.83 -10.17
C ILE A 10 6.64 43.94 -9.98
N ALA A 11 5.56 43.88 -10.72
CA ALA A 11 4.44 44.82 -10.69
C ALA A 11 4.93 46.29 -10.66
N VAL A 12 4.72 47.02 -9.57
CA VAL A 12 5.15 48.42 -9.41
C VAL A 12 6.58 48.53 -8.87
N ILE A 13 7.19 47.44 -8.41
CA ILE A 13 8.58 47.42 -7.91
C ILE A 13 9.55 47.26 -9.09
N LYS A 14 10.44 48.24 -9.31
CA LYS A 14 11.53 48.13 -10.29
C LYS A 14 12.73 47.36 -9.72
N SER A 15 13.15 47.75 -8.52
CA SER A 15 14.22 47.09 -7.76
C SER A 15 14.04 47.45 -6.30
N ALA A 16 14.07 46.45 -5.42
CA ALA A 16 14.05 46.62 -3.98
C ALA A 16 14.93 45.54 -3.34
N SER A 17 15.60 45.89 -2.27
CA SER A 17 16.29 44.97 -1.37
C SER A 17 15.78 45.20 0.03
N ILE A 18 15.36 44.15 0.68
CA ILE A 18 14.77 44.19 2.01
C ILE A 18 15.58 43.30 2.92
N ASP A 19 16.22 43.87 3.91
CA ASP A 19 16.91 43.14 4.95
C ASP A 19 15.94 42.88 6.09
N PHE A 20 15.88 41.64 6.58
CA PHE A 20 15.09 41.24 7.72
C PHE A 20 16.01 40.81 8.86
N GLU A 21 15.62 41.24 10.06
CA GLU A 21 16.31 40.86 11.29
C GLU A 21 15.58 39.75 12.03
N ASN A 22 16.22 39.18 13.03
CA ASN A 22 15.54 38.27 13.96
C ASN A 22 14.49 39.05 14.76
N GLY A 23 13.50 38.32 15.29
CA GLY A 23 12.44 38.95 16.09
C GLY A 23 11.25 39.41 15.22
N PHE A 24 10.61 40.49 15.66
CA PHE A 24 9.36 40.96 15.07
C PHE A 24 9.59 42.06 14.03
N ASN A 25 9.45 41.73 12.78
CA ASN A 25 9.57 42.65 11.63
C ASN A 25 8.18 43.10 11.17
N VAL A 26 7.96 44.39 11.07
CA VAL A 26 6.70 44.96 10.58
C VAL A 26 6.91 45.77 9.31
N MET A 27 6.00 45.60 8.36
CA MET A 27 5.93 46.39 7.13
C MET A 27 4.66 47.23 7.12
N THR A 28 4.81 48.56 7.08
CA THR A 28 3.70 49.51 6.90
C THR A 28 3.80 50.25 5.57
N GLY A 29 2.79 50.98 5.19
CA GLY A 29 2.75 51.79 3.98
C GLY A 29 1.33 52.00 3.46
N GLU A 30 1.19 52.83 2.42
CA GLU A 30 -0.09 53.12 1.82
C GLU A 30 -0.71 51.88 1.11
N THR A 31 -2.04 51.83 1.05
CA THR A 31 -2.74 50.80 0.27
C THR A 31 -2.34 50.88 -1.20
N GLY A 32 -1.92 49.73 -1.77
CA GLY A 32 -1.42 49.66 -3.13
C GLY A 32 0.05 50.15 -3.32
N ALA A 33 0.79 50.44 -2.22
CA ALA A 33 2.21 50.83 -2.32
C ALA A 33 3.17 49.66 -2.62
N GLY A 34 2.68 48.42 -2.57
CA GLY A 34 3.50 47.26 -2.87
C GLY A 34 3.59 46.23 -1.74
N LYS A 35 2.82 46.38 -0.63
CA LYS A 35 2.82 45.42 0.48
C LYS A 35 2.49 44.00 0.02
N SER A 36 1.36 43.81 -0.67
CA SER A 36 0.98 42.49 -1.22
C SER A 36 1.99 41.98 -2.25
N ILE A 37 2.69 42.88 -2.96
CA ILE A 37 3.71 42.49 -3.96
C ILE A 37 4.93 41.86 -3.27
N VAL A 38 5.29 42.29 -2.07
CA VAL A 38 6.35 41.62 -1.27
C VAL A 38 5.92 40.20 -0.93
N ILE A 39 4.67 40.01 -0.49
CA ILE A 39 4.11 38.67 -0.20
C ILE A 39 4.04 37.82 -1.47
N ASP A 40 3.59 38.37 -2.60
CA ASP A 40 3.57 37.67 -3.89
C ASP A 40 4.97 37.28 -4.35
N SER A 41 5.98 38.10 -4.05
CA SER A 41 7.39 37.82 -4.36
C SER A 41 7.91 36.67 -3.48
N LEU A 42 7.54 36.63 -2.19
CA LEU A 42 7.84 35.52 -1.30
C LEU A 42 7.15 34.24 -1.74
N ASN A 43 5.88 34.27 -2.10
CA ASN A 43 5.15 33.14 -2.67
C ASN A 43 5.82 32.62 -3.96
N ALA A 44 6.29 33.52 -4.80
CA ALA A 44 7.01 33.16 -6.01
C ALA A 44 8.29 32.36 -5.70
N ILE A 45 9.10 32.80 -4.73
CA ILE A 45 10.35 32.13 -4.38
C ILE A 45 10.11 30.79 -3.66
N LEU A 46 8.99 30.64 -2.94
CA LEU A 46 8.58 29.42 -2.27
C LEU A 46 7.95 28.36 -3.22
N GLY A 47 7.92 28.63 -4.53
CA GLY A 47 7.48 27.68 -5.53
C GLY A 47 5.98 27.69 -5.83
N GLU A 48 5.25 28.70 -5.36
CA GLU A 48 3.84 28.85 -5.69
C GLU A 48 3.61 29.27 -7.15
N ARG A 49 2.38 29.08 -7.63
CA ARG A 49 2.01 29.45 -9.00
C ARG A 49 2.02 30.97 -9.14
N THR A 50 2.71 31.47 -10.16
CA THR A 50 2.82 32.89 -10.44
C THR A 50 2.05 33.25 -11.71
N SER A 51 1.33 34.40 -11.70
CA SER A 51 0.73 34.98 -12.89
C SER A 51 1.78 35.75 -13.71
N ARG A 52 1.61 35.80 -15.03
CA ARG A 52 2.42 36.66 -15.91
C ARG A 52 2.23 38.15 -15.60
N GLU A 53 1.11 38.51 -15.01
CA GLU A 53 0.79 39.87 -14.57
C GLU A 53 1.74 40.36 -13.45
N LEU A 54 2.47 39.44 -12.80
CA LEU A 54 3.47 39.78 -11.83
C LEU A 54 4.68 40.53 -12.48
N ILE A 55 4.91 40.32 -13.77
CA ILE A 55 6.00 40.99 -14.49
C ILE A 55 5.62 42.44 -14.73
N ARG A 56 6.53 43.36 -14.35
CA ARG A 56 6.37 44.81 -14.57
C ARG A 56 6.12 45.11 -16.04
N SER A 57 5.14 45.96 -16.32
CA SER A 57 4.83 46.37 -17.70
C SER A 57 6.04 46.99 -18.39
N GLY A 58 6.43 46.44 -19.55
CA GLY A 58 7.58 46.86 -20.33
C GLY A 58 8.91 46.26 -19.88
N ALA A 59 8.93 45.31 -18.96
CA ALA A 59 10.13 44.57 -18.60
C ALA A 59 10.22 43.23 -19.35
N ASP A 60 11.42 42.83 -19.74
CA ASP A 60 11.70 41.55 -20.41
C ASP A 60 11.73 40.35 -19.45
N SER A 61 11.83 40.60 -18.15
CA SER A 61 11.82 39.58 -17.12
C SER A 61 11.61 40.17 -15.72
N ALA A 62 11.11 39.38 -14.80
CA ALA A 62 11.07 39.67 -13.37
C ALA A 62 11.93 38.66 -12.63
N SER A 63 12.55 39.05 -11.51
CA SER A 63 13.32 38.15 -10.67
C SER A 63 13.10 38.41 -9.19
N VAL A 64 13.11 37.32 -8.43
CA VAL A 64 13.15 37.34 -6.96
C VAL A 64 14.32 36.49 -6.52
N CYS A 65 15.05 36.98 -5.52
CA CYS A 65 16.09 36.24 -4.84
C CYS A 65 15.90 36.39 -3.32
N ALA A 66 15.92 35.30 -2.60
CA ALA A 66 15.85 35.29 -1.15
C ALA A 66 17.08 34.58 -0.59
N GLU A 67 17.62 35.15 0.46
CA GLU A 67 18.69 34.56 1.26
C GLU A 67 18.17 34.19 2.62
N PHE A 68 18.41 32.93 3.02
CA PHE A 68 18.09 32.40 4.32
C PHE A 68 19.37 32.03 5.06
N GLN A 69 19.48 32.41 6.32
CA GLN A 69 20.63 32.12 7.18
C GLN A 69 20.21 31.22 8.34
N ASN A 70 21.17 30.45 8.86
CA ASN A 70 20.96 29.52 9.97
C ASN A 70 19.79 28.57 9.70
N VAL A 71 19.79 27.93 8.51
CA VAL A 71 18.72 26.99 8.12
C VAL A 71 18.72 25.74 9.00
N GLY A 72 17.54 25.33 9.44
CA GLY A 72 17.36 24.18 10.32
C GLY A 72 17.71 22.83 9.65
N ASP A 73 17.86 21.79 10.49
CA ASP A 73 18.25 20.46 10.03
C ASP A 73 17.23 19.83 9.05
N ASN A 74 15.96 20.16 9.17
CA ASN A 74 14.93 19.70 8.25
C ASN A 74 15.18 20.19 6.82
N VAL A 75 15.54 21.47 6.67
CA VAL A 75 15.90 22.09 5.39
C VAL A 75 17.19 21.44 4.83
N LYS A 76 18.21 21.24 5.67
CA LYS A 76 19.48 20.60 5.29
C LYS A 76 19.25 19.15 4.80
N ASN A 77 18.36 18.41 5.45
CA ASN A 77 18.01 17.06 5.03
C ASN A 77 17.23 17.05 3.71
N GLU A 78 16.39 18.06 3.46
CA GLU A 78 15.70 18.19 2.17
C GLU A 78 16.68 18.57 1.04
N LEU A 79 17.65 19.46 1.30
CA LEU A 79 18.74 19.78 0.36
C LEU A 79 19.51 18.53 -0.06
N GLU A 80 19.85 17.65 0.89
CA GLU A 80 20.54 16.38 0.62
C GLU A 80 19.72 15.46 -0.29
N LYS A 81 18.40 15.30 -0.02
CA LYS A 81 17.50 14.53 -0.89
C LYS A 81 17.43 15.09 -2.31
N LEU A 82 17.53 16.40 -2.46
CA LEU A 82 17.55 17.08 -3.75
C LEU A 82 18.94 17.07 -4.43
N GLY A 83 19.95 16.47 -3.79
CA GLY A 83 21.32 16.40 -4.32
C GLY A 83 22.08 17.73 -4.24
N ILE A 84 21.69 18.62 -3.32
CA ILE A 84 22.32 19.94 -3.11
C ILE A 84 23.12 19.86 -1.79
N GLU A 85 24.30 20.49 -1.79
CA GLU A 85 25.18 20.51 -0.61
C GLU A 85 24.51 21.22 0.56
N LYS A 86 24.68 20.66 1.78
CA LYS A 86 24.20 21.25 3.02
C LYS A 86 25.03 22.48 3.36
N ASP A 87 24.35 23.59 3.58
CA ASP A 87 24.97 24.85 3.98
C ASP A 87 24.08 25.50 5.05
N ASP A 88 24.66 26.34 5.90
CA ASP A 88 23.94 27.17 6.85
C ASP A 88 23.26 28.36 6.16
N THR A 89 23.72 28.70 4.97
CA THR A 89 23.15 29.76 4.12
C THR A 89 22.50 29.15 2.89
N LEU A 90 21.29 29.55 2.61
CA LEU A 90 20.53 29.11 1.45
C LEU A 90 20.08 30.29 0.62
N ILE A 91 20.52 30.31 -0.65
CA ILE A 91 20.11 31.32 -1.63
C ILE A 91 19.16 30.68 -2.64
N VAL A 92 17.94 31.18 -2.68
CA VAL A 92 16.90 30.72 -3.61
C VAL A 92 16.57 31.84 -4.58
N SER A 93 16.59 31.57 -5.88
CA SER A 93 16.25 32.58 -6.90
C SER A 93 15.27 32.02 -7.94
N ARG A 94 14.32 32.87 -8.35
CA ARG A 94 13.37 32.58 -9.42
C ARG A 94 13.24 33.75 -10.37
N LYS A 95 13.44 33.47 -11.65
CA LYS A 95 13.29 34.44 -12.75
C LYS A 95 12.10 34.02 -13.62
N LEU A 96 11.22 34.98 -13.88
CA LEU A 96 10.00 34.83 -14.69
C LEU A 96 10.20 35.58 -16.00
N THR A 97 9.74 35.03 -17.11
CA THR A 97 9.75 35.69 -18.42
C THR A 97 8.33 35.74 -19.02
N PRO A 98 8.02 36.70 -19.90
CA PRO A 98 6.69 36.87 -20.48
C PRO A 98 6.20 35.66 -21.30
N ASP A 99 7.11 34.86 -21.84
CA ASP A 99 6.83 33.62 -22.54
C ASP A 99 6.44 32.46 -21.59
N GLY A 100 6.44 32.69 -20.26
CA GLY A 100 6.02 31.76 -19.23
C GLY A 100 7.12 30.81 -18.75
N LYS A 101 8.36 31.00 -19.18
CA LYS A 101 9.49 30.21 -18.67
C LYS A 101 9.88 30.67 -17.26
N ASN A 102 10.15 29.68 -16.41
CA ASN A 102 10.66 29.87 -15.06
C ASN A 102 12.09 29.34 -15.00
N VAL A 103 13.03 30.18 -14.55
CA VAL A 103 14.40 29.76 -14.26
C VAL A 103 14.59 29.84 -12.76
N CYS A 104 14.67 28.68 -12.11
CA CYS A 104 14.84 28.56 -10.65
C CYS A 104 16.28 28.12 -10.35
N ARG A 105 16.85 28.63 -9.27
CA ARG A 105 18.16 28.22 -8.75
C ARG A 105 18.12 28.10 -7.23
N ILE A 106 18.88 27.14 -6.71
CA ILE A 106 19.15 26.94 -5.29
C ILE A 106 20.66 26.88 -5.14
N ASN A 107 21.23 27.77 -4.34
CA ASN A 107 22.70 27.95 -4.19
C ASN A 107 23.44 27.99 -5.54
N GLY A 108 22.84 28.70 -6.54
CA GLY A 108 23.38 28.81 -7.89
C GLY A 108 23.12 27.61 -8.80
N MET A 109 22.73 26.45 -8.28
CA MET A 109 22.40 25.25 -9.06
C MET A 109 21.02 25.35 -9.70
N PRO A 110 20.82 24.87 -10.94
CA PRO A 110 19.49 24.81 -11.57
C PRO A 110 18.52 23.96 -10.75
N ALA A 111 17.31 24.47 -10.54
CA ALA A 111 16.26 23.80 -9.79
C ALA A 111 14.92 23.86 -10.53
N THR A 112 13.98 23.02 -10.14
CA THR A 112 12.58 23.04 -10.61
C THR A 112 11.68 23.80 -9.64
N VAL A 113 10.51 24.23 -10.10
CA VAL A 113 9.49 24.84 -9.22
C VAL A 113 9.04 23.87 -8.13
N SER A 114 8.99 22.56 -8.41
CA SER A 114 8.66 21.54 -7.42
C SER A 114 9.72 21.42 -6.32
N MET A 115 11.00 21.58 -6.65
CA MET A 115 12.09 21.62 -5.66
C MET A 115 11.98 22.87 -4.78
N LEU A 116 11.64 24.02 -5.37
CA LEU A 116 11.38 25.24 -4.58
C LEU A 116 10.20 25.03 -3.62
N LYS A 117 9.14 24.38 -4.07
CA LYS A 117 7.97 24.11 -3.23
C LYS A 117 8.30 23.17 -2.07
N ALA A 118 9.07 22.11 -2.31
CA ALA A 118 9.49 21.17 -1.26
C ALA A 118 10.32 21.86 -0.17
N LEU A 119 11.23 22.77 -0.54
CA LEU A 119 12.00 23.57 0.42
C LEU A 119 11.16 24.68 1.06
N GLY A 120 10.31 25.33 0.28
CA GLY A 120 9.50 26.48 0.72
C GLY A 120 8.62 26.15 1.93
N VAL A 121 8.01 24.97 1.94
CA VAL A 121 7.17 24.47 3.07
C VAL A 121 7.94 24.35 4.38
N GLN A 122 9.28 24.18 4.30
CA GLN A 122 10.14 24.04 5.48
C GLN A 122 10.84 25.34 5.87
N LEU A 123 10.85 26.36 4.99
CA LEU A 123 11.55 27.62 5.22
C LEU A 123 10.65 28.69 5.80
N VAL A 124 9.43 28.83 5.29
CA VAL A 124 8.53 29.92 5.61
C VAL A 124 7.09 29.45 5.68
N ASN A 125 6.37 29.87 6.70
CA ASN A 125 4.93 29.77 6.77
C ASN A 125 4.29 31.15 6.55
N ILE A 126 3.45 31.27 5.50
CA ILE A 126 2.70 32.51 5.21
C ILE A 126 1.24 32.30 5.62
N HIS A 127 0.73 33.17 6.49
CA HIS A 127 -0.66 33.16 6.98
C HIS A 127 -1.43 34.35 6.40
N GLY A 128 -2.43 34.06 5.55
CA GLY A 128 -3.21 35.09 4.84
C GLY A 128 -4.09 34.49 3.74
N GLN A 129 -4.44 35.27 2.71
CA GLN A 129 -5.29 34.83 1.60
C GLN A 129 -4.72 33.68 0.75
N LEU A 130 -3.43 33.42 0.82
CA LEU A 130 -2.72 32.40 0.03
C LEU A 130 -1.94 31.44 0.93
N ASP A 131 -2.61 30.85 1.91
CA ASP A 131 -2.00 30.04 2.96
C ASP A 131 -1.16 28.86 2.47
N ASN A 132 0.06 28.77 2.97
CA ASN A 132 0.89 27.56 2.88
C ASN A 132 0.44 26.54 3.93
N GLN A 133 -0.16 25.48 3.49
CA GLN A 133 -1.25 24.68 4.02
C GLN A 133 -0.87 23.56 4.99
N SER A 134 0.24 23.60 5.73
CA SER A 134 0.58 22.45 6.58
C SER A 134 -0.46 22.22 7.71
N LEU A 135 -0.94 23.29 8.36
CA LEU A 135 -1.98 23.20 9.38
C LEU A 135 -3.41 23.08 8.85
N LEU A 136 -3.62 23.40 7.55
CA LEU A 136 -4.92 23.23 6.89
C LEU A 136 -5.10 21.83 6.32
N SER A 137 -4.01 21.03 6.23
CA SER A 137 -4.03 19.67 5.69
C SER A 137 -4.29 18.64 6.80
N PRO A 138 -5.39 17.89 6.76
CA PRO A 138 -5.68 16.85 7.75
C PRO A 138 -4.57 15.79 7.88
N GLU A 139 -3.83 15.54 6.81
CA GLU A 139 -2.75 14.54 6.77
C GLU A 139 -1.61 14.85 7.75
N THR A 140 -1.42 16.13 8.11
CA THR A 140 -0.36 16.56 9.03
C THR A 140 -0.81 16.64 10.49
N HIS A 141 -2.12 16.69 10.76
CA HIS A 141 -2.67 16.92 12.11
C HIS A 141 -2.23 15.86 13.11
N CYS A 142 -2.20 14.58 12.69
CA CYS A 142 -1.73 13.50 13.53
C CYS A 142 -0.27 13.70 13.98
N SER A 143 0.60 14.16 13.06
CA SER A 143 2.01 14.39 13.36
C SER A 143 2.22 15.58 14.32
N PHE A 144 1.36 16.61 14.25
CA PHE A 144 1.37 17.71 15.22
C PHE A 144 1.00 17.23 16.62
N ILE A 145 -0.05 16.42 16.74
CA ILE A 145 -0.45 15.84 18.02
C ILE A 145 0.65 14.90 18.57
N ASP A 146 1.31 14.10 17.72
CA ASP A 146 2.43 13.25 18.14
C ASP A 146 3.61 14.06 18.70
N LYS A 147 3.96 15.20 18.08
CA LYS A 147 4.99 16.11 18.58
C LYS A 147 4.57 16.72 19.93
N LEU A 148 3.33 17.21 20.06
CA LEU A 148 2.77 17.75 21.30
C LEU A 148 2.74 16.73 22.43
N ALA A 149 2.40 15.51 22.12
CA ALA A 149 2.32 14.39 23.06
C ALA A 149 3.71 13.87 23.48
N GLY A 150 4.76 14.18 22.71
CA GLY A 150 6.07 13.55 22.87
C GLY A 150 6.04 12.03 22.62
N SER A 151 5.11 11.55 21.81
CA SER A 151 4.81 10.12 21.58
C SER A 151 5.78 9.42 20.62
N GLY A 152 6.94 10.02 20.34
CA GLY A 152 7.88 9.49 19.32
C GLY A 152 8.37 8.08 19.62
N ARG A 153 8.48 7.66 20.88
CA ARG A 153 8.86 6.31 21.28
C ARG A 153 7.74 5.31 20.99
N GLU A 154 6.52 5.64 21.39
CA GLU A 154 5.34 4.79 21.20
C GLU A 154 5.00 4.65 19.71
N LEU A 155 5.13 5.71 18.94
CA LEU A 155 4.97 5.70 17.49
C LEU A 155 6.02 4.78 16.82
N LYS A 156 7.28 4.82 17.27
CA LYS A 156 8.34 3.94 16.75
C LYS A 156 8.06 2.48 17.08
N GLU A 157 7.69 2.19 18.34
CA GLU A 157 7.31 0.84 18.78
C GLU A 157 6.15 0.30 17.94
N PHE A 158 5.12 1.11 17.74
CA PHE A 158 3.99 0.75 16.87
C PHE A 158 4.43 0.45 15.43
N LYS A 159 5.24 1.32 14.82
CA LYS A 159 5.72 1.14 13.43
C LYS A 159 6.51 -0.16 13.24
N GLU A 160 7.31 -0.54 14.24
CA GLU A 160 8.05 -1.81 14.22
C GLU A 160 7.08 -3.01 14.22
N LEU A 161 6.07 -3.00 15.10
CA LEU A 161 5.04 -4.04 15.20
C LEU A 161 4.15 -4.10 13.94
N TYR A 162 3.75 -2.94 13.43
CA TYR A 162 2.96 -2.84 12.20
C TYR A 162 3.72 -3.37 10.97
N SER A 163 4.99 -3.04 10.86
CA SER A 163 5.86 -3.56 9.80
C SER A 163 5.97 -5.09 9.85
N LEU A 164 6.06 -5.67 11.06
CA LEU A 164 6.06 -7.12 11.26
C LEU A 164 4.72 -7.74 10.82
N TYR A 165 3.59 -7.14 11.22
CA TYR A 165 2.26 -7.58 10.81
C TYR A 165 2.11 -7.57 9.28
N ILE A 166 2.44 -6.45 8.61
CA ILE A 166 2.35 -6.33 7.14
C ILE A 166 3.25 -7.35 6.43
N LYS A 167 4.46 -7.60 6.96
CA LYS A 167 5.34 -8.65 6.41
C LYS A 167 4.68 -10.02 6.47
N LYS A 168 4.10 -10.39 7.62
CA LYS A 168 3.40 -11.68 7.81
C LYS A 168 2.14 -11.78 6.94
N GLU A 169 1.38 -10.72 6.83
CA GLU A 169 0.18 -10.66 5.98
C GLU A 169 0.53 -10.86 4.50
N ASN A 170 1.60 -10.25 4.02
CA ASN A 170 2.06 -10.42 2.63
C ASN A 170 2.60 -11.84 2.38
N GLU A 171 3.32 -12.42 3.33
CA GLU A 171 3.70 -13.84 3.28
C GLU A 171 2.47 -14.76 3.17
N LEU A 172 1.46 -14.52 4.00
CA LEU A 172 0.21 -15.29 3.99
C LEU A 172 -0.55 -15.11 2.66
N LYS A 173 -0.64 -13.90 2.14
CA LYS A 173 -1.28 -13.61 0.84
C LYS A 173 -0.57 -14.34 -0.31
N SER A 174 0.75 -14.40 -0.29
CA SER A 174 1.54 -15.10 -1.32
C SER A 174 1.29 -16.62 -1.33
N LEU A 175 1.04 -17.22 -0.16
CA LEU A 175 0.68 -18.64 -0.04
C LEU A 175 -0.78 -18.93 -0.40
N ASN A 176 -1.68 -17.97 -0.22
CA ASN A 176 -3.12 -18.15 -0.42
C ASN A 176 -3.58 -17.93 -1.88
N THR A 177 -2.69 -17.60 -2.81
CA THR A 177 -3.10 -17.19 -4.17
C THR A 177 -3.85 -18.27 -4.94
N ASP A 178 -3.88 -19.55 -4.45
CA ASP A 178 -4.50 -20.66 -5.18
C ASP A 178 -5.10 -21.79 -4.32
N VAL A 179 -5.76 -21.49 -3.22
CA VAL A 179 -6.35 -22.52 -2.33
C VAL A 179 -7.34 -23.43 -3.06
N ASN A 180 -8.15 -22.90 -3.97
CA ASN A 180 -9.12 -23.68 -4.73
C ASN A 180 -8.47 -24.62 -5.74
N GLU A 181 -7.45 -24.18 -6.44
CA GLU A 181 -6.71 -25.00 -7.42
C GLU A 181 -5.87 -26.06 -6.70
N LYS A 182 -5.25 -25.69 -5.59
CA LYS A 182 -4.52 -26.61 -4.72
C LYS A 182 -5.43 -27.72 -4.14
N ASN A 183 -6.57 -27.39 -3.56
CA ASN A 183 -7.51 -28.37 -3.01
C ASN A 183 -8.00 -29.32 -4.11
N ARG A 184 -8.35 -28.79 -5.27
CA ARG A 184 -8.72 -29.61 -6.43
C ARG A 184 -7.58 -30.53 -6.87
N ARG A 185 -6.33 -30.07 -6.81
CA ARG A 185 -5.17 -30.91 -7.14
C ARG A 185 -4.94 -32.01 -6.11
N LEU A 186 -5.10 -31.70 -4.81
CA LEU A 186 -5.01 -32.66 -3.72
C LEU A 186 -6.09 -33.76 -3.86
N ASP A 187 -7.33 -33.41 -4.19
CA ASP A 187 -8.41 -34.38 -4.38
C ASP A 187 -8.08 -35.32 -5.55
N ILE A 188 -7.57 -34.79 -6.66
CA ILE A 188 -7.15 -35.60 -7.81
C ILE A 188 -6.00 -36.53 -7.44
N LEU A 189 -4.97 -36.02 -6.75
CA LEU A 189 -3.83 -36.84 -6.35
C LEU A 189 -4.25 -37.95 -5.38
N ASN A 190 -5.06 -37.67 -4.38
CA ASN A 190 -5.56 -38.65 -3.43
C ASN A 190 -6.34 -39.77 -4.16
N TYR A 191 -7.23 -39.40 -5.10
CA TYR A 191 -7.96 -40.40 -5.89
C TYR A 191 -7.01 -41.30 -6.72
N GLN A 192 -6.02 -40.70 -7.40
CA GLN A 192 -5.07 -41.41 -8.22
C GLN A 192 -4.18 -42.36 -7.41
N ILE A 193 -3.67 -41.87 -6.25
CA ILE A 193 -2.88 -42.67 -5.31
C ILE A 193 -3.71 -43.86 -4.82
N GLU A 194 -4.94 -43.63 -4.37
CA GLU A 194 -5.83 -44.67 -3.87
C GLU A 194 -6.18 -45.71 -4.95
N GLU A 195 -6.42 -45.28 -6.19
CA GLU A 195 -6.71 -46.15 -7.34
C GLU A 195 -5.53 -47.10 -7.63
N ILE A 196 -4.28 -46.55 -7.66
CA ILE A 196 -3.08 -47.35 -7.95
C ILE A 196 -2.73 -48.27 -6.75
N GLN A 197 -2.80 -47.76 -5.51
CA GLN A 197 -2.50 -48.55 -4.31
C GLN A 197 -3.47 -49.73 -4.14
N LYS A 198 -4.79 -49.53 -4.37
CA LYS A 198 -5.80 -50.58 -4.32
C LYS A 198 -5.57 -51.66 -5.38
N ALA A 199 -4.99 -51.31 -6.49
CA ALA A 199 -4.69 -52.26 -7.55
C ALA A 199 -3.50 -53.16 -7.23
N ASP A 200 -2.62 -52.81 -6.29
CA ASP A 200 -1.47 -53.61 -5.84
C ASP A 200 -0.67 -54.23 -6.99
N ILE A 201 -0.21 -53.39 -7.93
CA ILE A 201 0.49 -53.79 -9.15
C ILE A 201 1.92 -54.17 -8.80
N ARG A 202 2.45 -55.20 -9.47
CA ARG A 202 3.82 -55.66 -9.32
C ARG A 202 4.56 -55.58 -10.68
N PRO A 203 5.85 -55.20 -10.66
CA PRO A 203 6.67 -55.18 -11.87
C PRO A 203 6.70 -56.58 -12.54
N GLY A 204 6.46 -56.64 -13.87
CA GLY A 204 6.47 -57.85 -14.66
C GLY A 204 5.19 -58.70 -14.59
N GLU A 205 4.17 -58.26 -13.82
CA GLU A 205 2.91 -58.99 -13.60
C GLU A 205 2.14 -59.19 -14.92
N LYS A 206 2.16 -58.22 -15.81
CA LYS A 206 1.50 -58.27 -17.11
C LYS A 206 2.09 -59.36 -18.00
N ASP A 207 3.41 -59.48 -18.01
CA ASP A 207 4.10 -60.50 -18.84
C ASP A 207 3.83 -61.88 -18.29
N GLU A 208 3.92 -62.07 -16.96
CA GLU A 208 3.57 -63.34 -16.30
C GLU A 208 2.13 -63.78 -16.57
N LEU A 209 1.16 -62.86 -16.48
CA LEU A 209 -0.24 -63.13 -16.74
C LEU A 209 -0.49 -63.40 -18.24
N THR A 210 0.21 -62.72 -19.12
CA THR A 210 0.07 -62.93 -20.58
C THR A 210 0.59 -64.31 -20.97
N GLU A 211 1.72 -64.73 -20.42
CA GLU A 211 2.27 -66.08 -20.66
C GLU A 211 1.34 -67.15 -20.07
N LYS A 212 0.85 -66.95 -18.84
CA LYS A 212 -0.11 -67.86 -18.20
C LYS A 212 -1.38 -68.00 -19.01
N LEU A 213 -1.97 -66.91 -19.48
CA LEU A 213 -3.15 -66.91 -20.34
C LEU A 213 -2.93 -67.63 -21.65
N GLY A 214 -1.74 -67.45 -22.28
CA GLY A 214 -1.34 -68.19 -23.48
C GLY A 214 -1.37 -69.71 -23.25
N PHE A 215 -0.85 -70.15 -22.10
CA PHE A 215 -0.89 -71.56 -21.71
C PHE A 215 -2.32 -72.05 -21.46
N LEU A 216 -3.11 -71.31 -20.65
CA LEU A 216 -4.48 -71.68 -20.28
C LEU A 216 -5.41 -71.76 -21.52
N ARG A 217 -5.34 -70.82 -22.42
CA ARG A 217 -6.12 -70.83 -23.68
C ARG A 217 -5.71 -71.96 -24.61
N ASN A 218 -4.45 -72.39 -24.63
CA ASN A 218 -4.02 -73.58 -25.36
C ASN A 218 -4.56 -74.84 -24.69
N ALA A 219 -4.52 -74.95 -23.37
CA ALA A 219 -5.08 -76.09 -22.60
C ALA A 219 -6.60 -76.21 -22.84
N GLU A 220 -7.34 -75.10 -22.82
CA GLU A 220 -8.78 -75.05 -23.14
C GLU A 220 -9.08 -75.60 -24.54
N LYS A 221 -8.35 -75.16 -25.56
CA LYS A 221 -8.54 -75.67 -26.93
C LYS A 221 -8.24 -77.14 -27.04
N VAL A 222 -7.18 -77.65 -26.37
CA VAL A 222 -6.84 -79.06 -26.36
C VAL A 222 -7.95 -79.85 -25.70
N LEU A 223 -8.44 -79.42 -24.54
CA LEU A 223 -9.58 -80.06 -23.84
C LEU A 223 -10.85 -80.14 -24.71
N ASP A 224 -11.21 -79.03 -25.35
CA ASP A 224 -12.40 -78.96 -26.24
C ASP A 224 -12.27 -79.94 -27.41
N LEU A 225 -11.09 -80.05 -28.05
CA LEU A 225 -10.80 -81.03 -29.10
C LEU A 225 -10.87 -82.48 -28.56
N LEU A 226 -10.32 -82.72 -27.35
CA LEU A 226 -10.35 -84.05 -26.72
C LEU A 226 -11.79 -84.45 -26.34
N HIS A 227 -12.57 -83.52 -25.78
CA HIS A 227 -14.00 -83.77 -25.47
C HIS A 227 -14.80 -84.05 -26.75
N THR A 228 -14.57 -83.33 -27.81
CA THR A 228 -15.23 -83.58 -29.11
C THR A 228 -14.85 -84.94 -29.63
N ALA A 229 -13.56 -85.32 -29.56
CA ALA A 229 -13.09 -86.65 -30.03
C ALA A 229 -13.68 -87.74 -29.10
N TYR A 230 -13.67 -87.56 -27.77
CA TYR A 230 -14.25 -88.53 -26.84
C TYR A 230 -15.75 -88.72 -27.08
N ALA A 231 -16.52 -87.64 -27.25
CA ALA A 231 -17.95 -87.71 -27.56
C ALA A 231 -18.22 -88.51 -28.91
N ALA A 232 -17.39 -88.30 -29.90
CA ALA A 232 -17.50 -89.09 -31.18
C ALA A 232 -17.22 -90.57 -30.97
N LEU A 233 -16.27 -90.93 -30.13
CA LEU A 233 -15.90 -92.31 -29.84
C LEU A 233 -16.84 -93.00 -28.85
N ASN A 234 -17.25 -92.29 -27.74
CA ASN A 234 -18.03 -92.87 -26.68
C ASN A 234 -19.56 -92.69 -26.84
N GLY A 235 -19.95 -91.75 -27.74
CA GLY A 235 -21.33 -91.31 -27.84
C GLY A 235 -21.69 -90.20 -26.81
N ASP A 236 -22.87 -89.59 -27.00
CA ASP A 236 -23.37 -88.49 -26.20
C ASP A 236 -24.60 -88.85 -25.32
N GLY A 237 -24.94 -90.15 -25.30
CA GLY A 237 -26.13 -90.66 -24.55
C GLY A 237 -27.37 -90.70 -25.39
N GLU A 238 -27.53 -89.96 -26.47
CA GLU A 238 -28.59 -89.99 -27.44
C GLU A 238 -28.19 -90.86 -28.68
N MET A 239 -26.94 -90.74 -29.05
CA MET A 239 -26.39 -91.55 -30.18
C MET A 239 -25.23 -92.42 -29.69
N PRO A 240 -25.16 -93.73 -30.16
CA PRO A 240 -24.06 -94.61 -29.80
C PRO A 240 -22.76 -94.06 -30.34
N GLY A 241 -21.67 -94.22 -29.62
CA GLY A 241 -20.33 -93.85 -30.06
C GLY A 241 -19.78 -94.80 -31.10
N ALA A 242 -18.70 -94.39 -31.78
CA ALA A 242 -18.03 -95.20 -32.77
C ALA A 242 -17.56 -96.57 -32.19
N ALA A 243 -17.15 -96.62 -30.94
CA ALA A 243 -16.75 -97.81 -30.19
C ALA A 243 -17.92 -98.79 -30.04
N ASP A 244 -19.09 -98.28 -29.67
CA ASP A 244 -20.32 -99.09 -29.49
C ASP A 244 -20.82 -99.63 -30.83
N VAL A 245 -20.86 -98.78 -31.83
CA VAL A 245 -21.23 -99.17 -33.19
C VAL A 245 -20.32 -100.27 -33.78
N ALA A 246 -19.01 -100.10 -33.53
CA ALA A 246 -18.02 -101.09 -33.90
C ALA A 246 -18.19 -102.44 -33.12
N ALA A 247 -18.48 -102.38 -31.86
CA ALA A 247 -18.76 -103.57 -31.02
C ALA A 247 -20.03 -104.32 -31.45
N ASP A 248 -21.10 -103.54 -31.74
CA ASP A 248 -22.35 -104.19 -32.30
C ASP A 248 -22.11 -104.85 -33.65
N ALA A 249 -21.36 -104.19 -34.54
CA ALA A 249 -20.99 -104.75 -35.80
C ALA A 249 -20.12 -106.02 -35.66
N ALA A 250 -19.17 -106.01 -34.74
CA ALA A 250 -18.30 -107.13 -34.39
C ALA A 250 -19.13 -108.33 -33.90
N SER A 251 -20.07 -108.06 -32.97
CA SER A 251 -21.01 -109.11 -32.42
C SER A 251 -21.83 -109.74 -33.50
N LYS A 252 -22.38 -108.99 -34.43
CA LYS A 252 -23.14 -109.52 -35.56
C LYS A 252 -22.28 -110.33 -36.54
N LEU A 253 -21.09 -109.91 -36.80
CA LEU A 253 -20.16 -110.64 -37.69
C LEU A 253 -19.64 -111.90 -37.04
N LEU A 254 -19.38 -111.92 -35.72
CA LEU A 254 -19.00 -113.09 -34.98
C LEU A 254 -20.17 -114.12 -35.02
N SER A 255 -21.39 -113.69 -34.83
CA SER A 255 -22.59 -114.55 -34.97
C SER A 255 -22.72 -115.05 -36.41
N ALA A 256 -22.38 -114.32 -37.42
CA ALA A 256 -22.36 -114.77 -38.82
C ALA A 256 -21.29 -115.81 -39.09
N ALA A 257 -20.12 -115.69 -38.44
CA ALA A 257 -18.97 -116.59 -38.52
C ALA A 257 -19.30 -118.00 -37.98
N ASP A 258 -20.25 -118.08 -36.99
CA ASP A 258 -20.74 -119.34 -36.48
C ASP A 258 -21.50 -120.15 -37.59
N TYR A 259 -22.02 -119.49 -38.61
CA TYR A 259 -22.77 -120.12 -39.70
C TYR A 259 -21.88 -120.35 -41.00
N SER A 260 -20.80 -119.55 -41.20
CA SER A 260 -19.90 -119.72 -42.33
C SER A 260 -18.46 -119.27 -41.96
N SER A 261 -17.47 -120.14 -42.11
CA SER A 261 -16.08 -119.90 -41.83
C SER A 261 -15.46 -118.79 -42.69
N ASP A 262 -16.12 -118.41 -43.77
CA ASP A 262 -15.67 -117.34 -44.68
C ASP A 262 -15.62 -115.93 -44.05
N PHE A 263 -16.40 -115.75 -43.00
CA PHE A 263 -16.52 -114.50 -42.27
C PHE A 263 -15.64 -114.43 -41.02
N THR A 264 -14.96 -115.52 -40.61
CA THR A 264 -14.20 -115.60 -39.35
C THR A 264 -13.05 -114.56 -39.32
N GLU A 265 -12.28 -114.44 -40.40
CA GLU A 265 -11.18 -113.48 -40.45
C GLU A 265 -11.70 -112.05 -40.42
N THR A 266 -12.76 -111.70 -41.11
CA THR A 266 -13.37 -110.37 -41.07
C THR A 266 -13.96 -110.07 -39.73
N ALA A 267 -14.63 -111.01 -39.11
CA ALA A 267 -15.22 -110.86 -37.75
C ALA A 267 -14.16 -110.59 -36.69
N ASN A 268 -13.09 -111.37 -36.67
CA ASN A 268 -11.96 -111.17 -35.80
C ASN A 268 -11.32 -109.82 -36.01
N GLY A 269 -11.07 -109.38 -37.27
CA GLY A 269 -10.52 -108.09 -37.59
C GLY A 269 -11.37 -106.93 -37.10
N VAL A 270 -12.70 -107.01 -37.24
CA VAL A 270 -13.61 -105.98 -36.76
C VAL A 270 -13.72 -106.01 -35.23
N ASN A 271 -13.69 -107.21 -34.60
CA ASN A 271 -13.67 -107.36 -33.14
C ASN A 271 -12.39 -106.77 -32.56
N ASP A 272 -11.21 -107.02 -33.15
CA ASP A 272 -9.95 -106.40 -32.65
C ASP A 272 -9.97 -104.88 -32.81
N ALA A 273 -10.54 -104.36 -33.90
CA ALA A 273 -10.72 -102.93 -34.15
C ALA A 273 -11.65 -102.30 -33.05
N ALA A 274 -12.78 -102.97 -32.73
CA ALA A 274 -13.73 -102.54 -31.73
C ALA A 274 -13.08 -102.52 -30.32
N MET A 275 -12.32 -103.60 -29.98
CA MET A 275 -11.56 -103.65 -28.74
C MET A 275 -10.53 -102.51 -28.62
N ASN A 276 -9.83 -102.27 -29.70
CA ASN A 276 -8.86 -101.16 -29.77
C ASN A 276 -9.51 -99.78 -29.63
N LEU A 277 -10.66 -99.59 -30.30
CA LEU A 277 -11.41 -98.33 -30.15
C LEU A 277 -11.89 -98.12 -28.75
N SER A 278 -12.43 -99.14 -28.09
CA SER A 278 -12.86 -99.08 -26.67
C SER A 278 -11.68 -98.72 -25.74
N ALA A 279 -10.51 -99.40 -25.93
CA ALA A 279 -9.34 -99.14 -25.16
C ALA A 279 -8.82 -97.71 -25.33
N TYR A 280 -8.77 -97.20 -26.57
CA TYR A 280 -8.37 -95.80 -26.81
C TYR A 280 -9.42 -94.79 -26.30
N THR A 281 -10.70 -95.12 -26.24
CA THR A 281 -11.74 -94.30 -25.69
C THR A 281 -11.53 -94.18 -24.18
N GLU A 282 -11.20 -95.27 -23.47
CA GLU A 282 -10.87 -95.23 -22.05
C GLU A 282 -9.58 -94.42 -21.75
N GLU A 283 -8.54 -94.65 -22.56
CA GLU A 283 -7.30 -93.89 -22.44
C GLU A 283 -7.51 -92.39 -22.65
N LEU A 284 -8.34 -92.02 -23.65
CA LEU A 284 -8.66 -90.62 -23.88
C LEU A 284 -9.42 -90.01 -22.74
N ARG A 285 -10.42 -90.74 -22.17
CA ARG A 285 -11.14 -90.32 -20.96
C ARG A 285 -10.20 -90.03 -19.80
N ASP A 286 -9.26 -90.98 -19.52
CA ASP A 286 -8.33 -90.85 -18.41
C ASP A 286 -7.36 -89.64 -18.61
N LYS A 287 -6.92 -89.40 -19.87
CA LYS A 287 -6.17 -88.20 -20.21
C LYS A 287 -6.92 -86.91 -20.01
N ILE A 288 -8.21 -86.87 -20.38
CA ILE A 288 -9.09 -85.71 -20.14
C ILE A 288 -9.20 -85.42 -18.65
N TYR A 289 -9.42 -86.45 -17.84
CA TYR A 289 -9.51 -86.29 -16.38
C TYR A 289 -8.19 -85.93 -15.70
N SER A 290 -7.05 -86.24 -16.32
CA SER A 290 -5.74 -85.90 -15.77
C SER A 290 -5.28 -84.48 -16.13
N LEU A 291 -5.93 -83.79 -17.09
CA LEU A 291 -5.68 -82.40 -17.39
C LEU A 291 -6.28 -81.51 -16.32
N ASP A 292 -5.41 -80.92 -15.48
CA ASP A 292 -5.76 -79.97 -14.43
C ASP A 292 -6.01 -78.58 -15.05
N TYR A 293 -7.24 -78.31 -15.44
CA TYR A 293 -7.68 -77.04 -16.03
C TYR A 293 -8.87 -76.48 -15.26
N ASP A 294 -8.64 -75.27 -14.62
CA ASP A 294 -9.73 -74.50 -13.98
C ASP A 294 -10.12 -73.31 -14.88
N PRO A 295 -11.34 -73.31 -15.45
CA PRO A 295 -11.85 -72.19 -16.23
C PRO A 295 -11.81 -70.84 -15.50
N ASN A 296 -11.99 -70.85 -14.15
CA ASN A 296 -11.99 -69.63 -13.34
C ASN A 296 -10.61 -68.99 -13.25
N GLU A 297 -9.49 -69.76 -13.51
CA GLU A 297 -8.15 -69.16 -13.54
C GLU A 297 -7.97 -68.30 -14.80
N THR A 298 -8.56 -68.67 -15.92
CA THR A 298 -8.51 -67.84 -17.15
C THR A 298 -9.27 -66.55 -16.92
N GLU A 299 -10.48 -66.60 -16.37
CA GLU A 299 -11.28 -65.41 -16.08
C GLU A 299 -10.60 -64.47 -15.07
N ARG A 300 -10.03 -64.99 -13.99
CA ARG A 300 -9.26 -64.20 -13.01
C ARG A 300 -8.02 -63.55 -13.65
N ALA A 301 -7.33 -64.26 -14.51
CA ALA A 301 -6.14 -63.70 -15.17
C ALA A 301 -6.51 -62.61 -16.18
N GLU A 302 -7.62 -62.77 -16.91
CA GLU A 302 -8.17 -61.76 -17.81
C GLU A 302 -8.64 -60.52 -17.09
N GLU A 303 -9.41 -60.68 -16.01
CA GLU A 303 -9.85 -59.55 -15.15
C GLU A 303 -8.66 -58.79 -14.58
N ARG A 304 -7.62 -59.49 -14.12
CA ARG A 304 -6.42 -58.88 -13.58
C ARG A 304 -5.62 -58.10 -14.65
N LEU A 305 -5.48 -58.65 -15.84
CA LEU A 305 -4.88 -58.00 -16.99
C LEU A 305 -5.66 -56.75 -17.42
N ASP A 306 -6.98 -56.79 -17.38
CA ASP A 306 -7.83 -55.66 -17.70
C ASP A 306 -7.64 -54.51 -16.67
N VAL A 307 -7.44 -54.81 -15.38
CA VAL A 307 -7.07 -53.82 -14.37
C VAL A 307 -5.73 -53.13 -14.70
N ILE A 308 -4.70 -53.94 -15.00
CA ILE A 308 -3.37 -53.43 -15.35
C ILE A 308 -3.46 -52.58 -16.63
N TYR A 309 -4.18 -53.04 -17.66
CA TYR A 309 -4.38 -52.31 -18.91
C TYR A 309 -5.09 -50.95 -18.68
N ARG A 310 -6.15 -50.90 -17.87
CA ARG A 310 -6.83 -49.64 -17.54
C ARG A 310 -5.93 -48.66 -16.86
N LEU A 311 -5.07 -49.13 -15.94
CA LEU A 311 -4.12 -48.26 -15.22
C LEU A 311 -3.00 -47.80 -16.15
N SER A 312 -2.53 -48.68 -17.09
CA SER A 312 -1.51 -48.29 -18.05
C SER A 312 -1.99 -47.16 -18.98
N GLN A 313 -3.26 -47.16 -19.36
CA GLN A 313 -3.85 -46.07 -20.17
C GLN A 313 -3.92 -44.73 -19.47
N LYS A 314 -3.84 -44.70 -18.11
CA LYS A 314 -3.95 -43.50 -17.32
C LYS A 314 -2.61 -43.00 -16.79
N TYR A 315 -1.72 -43.90 -16.40
CA TYR A 315 -0.58 -43.54 -15.53
C TYR A 315 0.80 -43.90 -16.09
N GLY A 316 0.89 -44.73 -17.17
CA GLY A 316 2.17 -45.09 -17.81
C GLY A 316 2.10 -46.41 -18.56
N ASP A 317 2.93 -46.63 -19.55
CA ASP A 317 2.86 -47.77 -20.48
C ASP A 317 3.28 -49.11 -19.82
N SER A 318 4.06 -49.05 -18.75
CA SER A 318 4.55 -50.21 -18.01
C SER A 318 4.16 -50.12 -16.50
N GLU A 319 4.26 -51.26 -15.81
CA GLU A 319 4.04 -51.30 -14.34
C GLU A 319 5.03 -50.42 -13.59
N GLU A 320 6.30 -50.36 -14.04
CA GLU A 320 7.33 -49.49 -13.50
C GLU A 320 6.94 -48.02 -13.66
N ASP A 321 6.38 -47.61 -14.79
CA ASP A 321 5.92 -46.25 -15.03
C ASP A 321 4.76 -45.89 -14.12
N ILE A 322 3.81 -46.82 -13.90
CA ILE A 322 2.66 -46.62 -12.98
C ILE A 322 3.16 -46.45 -11.55
N LEU A 323 4.13 -47.26 -11.12
CA LEU A 323 4.70 -47.17 -9.77
C LEU A 323 5.53 -45.89 -9.59
N ALA A 324 6.30 -45.49 -10.63
CA ALA A 324 7.00 -44.21 -10.63
C ALA A 324 6.03 -43.00 -10.59
N TYR A 325 4.90 -43.10 -11.28
CA TYR A 325 3.83 -42.10 -11.18
C TYR A 325 3.26 -42.02 -9.77
N LEU A 326 3.00 -43.16 -9.12
CA LEU A 326 2.54 -43.23 -7.73
C LEU A 326 3.50 -42.50 -6.78
N GLU A 327 4.82 -42.81 -6.87
CA GLU A 327 5.84 -42.16 -6.03
C GLU A 327 5.86 -40.64 -6.23
N ASN A 328 5.76 -40.18 -7.49
CA ASN A 328 5.74 -38.76 -7.77
C ASN A 328 4.44 -38.09 -7.29
N ALA A 329 3.30 -38.75 -7.42
CA ALA A 329 2.02 -38.26 -6.91
C ALA A 329 2.01 -38.14 -5.39
N GLU A 330 2.59 -39.10 -4.68
CA GLU A 330 2.74 -39.07 -3.23
C GLU A 330 3.64 -37.92 -2.78
N LYS A 331 4.79 -37.71 -3.45
CA LYS A 331 5.69 -36.57 -3.17
C LYS A 331 5.01 -35.23 -3.41
N GLU A 332 4.25 -35.11 -4.50
CA GLU A 332 3.49 -33.87 -4.80
C GLU A 332 2.40 -33.61 -3.75
N ARG A 333 1.63 -34.64 -3.37
CA ARG A 333 0.61 -34.55 -2.32
C ARG A 333 1.23 -34.06 -0.99
N ASP A 334 2.33 -34.68 -0.57
CA ASP A 334 2.98 -34.34 0.68
C ASP A 334 3.54 -32.91 0.67
N ALA A 335 4.13 -32.45 -0.44
CA ALA A 335 4.59 -31.07 -0.60
C ALA A 335 3.43 -30.06 -0.49
N LEU A 336 2.27 -30.37 -1.10
CA LEU A 336 1.07 -29.54 -1.01
C LEU A 336 0.48 -29.52 0.42
N SER A 337 0.50 -30.63 1.13
CA SER A 337 0.01 -30.73 2.52
C SER A 337 0.88 -29.95 3.50
N PHE A 338 2.23 -30.00 3.38
CA PHE A 338 3.15 -29.17 4.16
C PHE A 338 2.87 -27.67 4.01
N SER A 339 2.49 -27.23 2.82
CA SER A 339 2.12 -25.82 2.57
C SER A 339 0.87 -25.41 3.34
N ASP A 340 -0.09 -26.31 3.63
CA ASP A 340 -1.28 -26.00 4.42
C ASP A 340 -0.99 -25.84 5.91
N GLU A 341 -0.19 -26.72 6.48
CA GLU A 341 0.28 -26.56 7.87
C GLU A 341 1.04 -25.25 8.06
N ARG A 342 1.91 -24.89 7.09
CA ARG A 342 2.64 -23.62 7.13
C ARG A 342 1.71 -22.41 7.00
N ALA A 343 0.67 -22.49 6.15
CA ALA A 343 -0.33 -21.44 6.01
C ALA A 343 -1.14 -21.25 7.30
N GLU A 344 -1.49 -22.32 7.99
CA GLU A 344 -2.22 -22.26 9.26
C GLU A 344 -1.36 -21.68 10.38
N GLN A 345 -0.11 -22.07 10.47
CA GLN A 345 0.87 -21.46 11.38
C GLN A 345 1.03 -19.95 11.09
N LEU A 346 1.17 -19.58 9.81
CA LEU A 346 1.35 -18.20 9.41
C LEU A 346 0.09 -17.35 9.66
N ARG A 347 -1.12 -17.94 9.57
CA ARG A 347 -2.37 -17.27 9.99
C ARG A 347 -2.34 -16.93 11.47
N ALA A 348 -1.97 -17.89 12.31
CA ALA A 348 -1.87 -17.67 13.75
C ALA A 348 -0.79 -16.63 14.10
N GLU A 349 0.38 -16.68 13.43
CA GLU A 349 1.43 -15.68 13.58
C GLU A 349 0.99 -14.29 13.14
N THR A 350 0.24 -14.18 12.03
CA THR A 350 -0.30 -12.92 11.50
C THR A 350 -1.33 -12.32 12.44
N GLU A 351 -2.25 -13.15 12.95
CA GLU A 351 -3.26 -12.71 13.92
C GLU A 351 -2.62 -12.22 15.21
N LYS A 352 -1.59 -12.91 15.70
CA LYS A 352 -0.83 -12.48 16.87
C LYS A 352 -0.15 -11.13 16.61
N ALA A 353 0.57 -10.98 15.49
CA ALA A 353 1.22 -9.73 15.12
C ALA A 353 0.23 -8.57 14.96
N TYR A 354 -0.95 -8.83 14.37
CA TYR A 354 -2.04 -7.86 14.27
C TYR A 354 -2.51 -7.39 15.66
N ASN A 355 -2.75 -8.33 16.58
CA ASN A 355 -3.22 -8.01 17.92
C ASN A 355 -2.17 -7.22 18.73
N GLU A 356 -0.87 -7.53 18.56
CA GLU A 356 0.23 -6.78 19.18
C GLU A 356 0.31 -5.35 18.60
N ALA A 357 0.24 -5.19 17.29
CA ALA A 357 0.21 -3.89 16.64
C ALA A 357 -1.04 -3.08 17.03
N LEU A 358 -2.21 -3.72 17.11
CA LEU A 358 -3.45 -3.06 17.53
C LEU A 358 -3.40 -2.59 18.99
N ALA A 359 -2.78 -3.36 19.87
CA ALA A 359 -2.60 -2.98 21.27
C ALA A 359 -1.67 -1.75 21.40
N ALA A 360 -0.56 -1.71 20.64
CA ALA A 360 0.34 -0.58 20.58
C ALA A 360 -0.35 0.67 19.97
N ALA A 361 -1.15 0.49 18.92
CA ALA A 361 -1.94 1.56 18.31
C ALA A 361 -2.97 2.15 19.27
N LYS A 362 -3.66 1.33 20.06
CA LYS A 362 -4.61 1.81 21.08
C LYS A 362 -3.92 2.62 22.16
N LYS A 363 -2.75 2.17 22.63
CA LYS A 363 -1.95 2.93 23.59
C LYS A 363 -1.51 4.29 23.03
N LEU A 364 -1.09 4.33 21.77
CA LEU A 364 -0.75 5.56 21.07
C LEU A 364 -1.97 6.49 20.93
N SER A 365 -3.14 5.93 20.61
CA SER A 365 -4.41 6.64 20.51
C SER A 365 -4.81 7.32 21.82
N GLU A 366 -4.69 6.63 22.96
CA GLU A 366 -4.97 7.21 24.29
C GLU A 366 -4.10 8.44 24.56
N ILE A 367 -2.80 8.37 24.24
CA ILE A 367 -1.85 9.47 24.39
C ILE A 367 -2.24 10.65 23.49
N ARG A 368 -2.63 10.39 22.23
CA ARG A 368 -3.08 11.41 21.27
C ARG A 368 -4.36 12.09 21.72
N ILE A 369 -5.34 11.34 22.19
CA ILE A 369 -6.61 11.87 22.71
C ILE A 369 -6.37 12.83 23.88
N GLU A 370 -5.50 12.46 24.83
CA GLU A 370 -5.16 13.32 25.96
C GLU A 370 -4.44 14.60 25.51
N ALA A 371 -3.44 14.46 24.63
CA ALA A 371 -2.73 15.61 24.06
C ALA A 371 -3.68 16.51 23.24
N GLY A 372 -4.57 15.92 22.44
CA GLY A 372 -5.57 16.65 21.66
C GLY A 372 -6.52 17.47 22.52
N LYS A 373 -6.98 16.93 23.64
CA LYS A 373 -7.83 17.67 24.60
C LYS A 373 -7.10 18.85 25.22
N LYS A 374 -5.84 18.63 25.62
CA LYS A 374 -5.00 19.71 26.18
C LYS A 374 -4.76 20.78 25.13
N PHE A 375 -4.40 20.37 23.91
CA PHE A 375 -4.17 21.29 22.80
C PHE A 375 -5.41 22.14 22.47
N SER A 376 -6.60 21.52 22.41
CA SER A 376 -7.85 22.25 22.21
C SER A 376 -8.07 23.32 23.29
N ALA A 377 -7.86 22.98 24.54
CA ALA A 377 -8.04 23.92 25.66
C ALA A 377 -7.02 25.07 25.63
N ASP A 378 -5.77 24.79 25.27
CA ASP A 378 -4.71 25.80 25.19
C ASP A 378 -4.98 26.75 23.99
N VAL A 379 -5.37 26.23 22.81
CA VAL A 379 -5.75 27.06 21.65
C VAL A 379 -6.98 27.92 21.97
N GLU A 380 -8.02 27.37 22.61
CA GLU A 380 -9.21 28.14 23.01
C GLU A 380 -8.87 29.27 23.97
N ARG A 381 -7.88 29.07 24.88
CA ARG A 381 -7.38 30.11 25.78
C ARG A 381 -6.70 31.25 25.02
N GLU A 382 -5.87 30.92 24.04
CA GLU A 382 -5.23 31.90 23.18
C GLU A 382 -6.25 32.67 22.32
N LEU A 383 -7.24 31.97 21.75
CA LEU A 383 -8.34 32.61 21.00
C LEU A 383 -9.15 33.56 21.87
N ALA A 384 -9.46 33.19 23.09
CA ALA A 384 -10.15 34.09 24.05
C ALA A 384 -9.30 35.32 24.39
N PHE A 385 -7.98 35.18 24.52
CA PHE A 385 -7.07 36.32 24.69
C PHE A 385 -7.11 37.24 23.48
N LEU A 386 -7.18 36.71 22.26
CA LEU A 386 -7.29 37.45 21.00
C LEU A 386 -8.69 38.02 20.68
N ASP A 387 -9.54 38.16 21.70
CA ASP A 387 -10.94 38.65 21.61
C ASP A 387 -11.86 37.78 20.71
N MET A 388 -11.60 36.47 20.67
CA MET A 388 -12.41 35.47 20.00
C MET A 388 -12.97 34.39 20.95
N PRO A 389 -13.66 34.77 22.08
CA PRO A 389 -14.05 33.82 23.13
C PRO A 389 -15.19 32.88 22.71
N SER A 390 -15.91 33.18 21.61
CA SER A 390 -17.00 32.35 21.08
C SER A 390 -16.49 31.21 20.19
N VAL A 391 -15.26 31.31 19.73
CA VAL A 391 -14.66 30.30 18.81
C VAL A 391 -14.30 29.05 19.61
N LYS A 392 -14.76 27.90 19.08
CA LYS A 392 -14.42 26.58 19.63
C LYS A 392 -13.46 25.87 18.69
N PHE A 393 -12.36 25.42 19.26
CA PHE A 393 -11.37 24.61 18.56
C PHE A 393 -11.47 23.15 19.02
N ILE A 394 -11.64 22.22 18.09
CA ILE A 394 -11.87 20.82 18.38
C ILE A 394 -10.83 19.99 17.64
N VAL A 395 -10.12 19.16 18.37
CA VAL A 395 -9.36 18.07 17.80
C VAL A 395 -10.31 16.88 17.70
N ASN A 396 -10.82 16.64 16.49
CA ASN A 396 -11.69 15.52 16.21
C ASN A 396 -10.84 14.27 15.99
N ASP A 397 -11.02 13.29 16.85
CA ASP A 397 -10.39 11.99 16.78
C ASP A 397 -11.43 10.95 16.38
N SER A 398 -11.23 10.28 15.26
CA SER A 398 -12.02 9.13 14.85
C SER A 398 -11.11 7.92 14.70
N VAL A 399 -11.55 6.80 15.29
CA VAL A 399 -10.83 5.53 15.21
C VAL A 399 -11.22 4.85 13.89
N GLY A 400 -10.22 4.54 13.08
CA GLY A 400 -10.33 3.83 11.80
C GLY A 400 -9.70 2.45 11.80
N GLU A 401 -9.40 1.95 10.62
CA GLU A 401 -8.62 0.73 10.44
C GLU A 401 -7.15 0.98 10.80
N LEU A 402 -6.43 -0.11 11.10
CA LEU A 402 -5.01 -0.07 11.39
C LEU A 402 -4.23 0.32 10.13
N TYR A 403 -3.44 1.38 10.20
CA TYR A 403 -2.60 1.85 9.10
C TYR A 403 -1.21 2.25 9.65
N GLU A 404 -0.30 2.69 8.78
CA GLU A 404 1.13 2.92 9.11
C GLU A 404 1.41 3.93 10.24
N ASN A 405 0.44 4.80 10.58
CA ASN A 405 0.57 5.80 11.66
C ASN A 405 -0.37 5.54 12.85
N GLY A 406 -1.02 4.39 12.94
CA GLY A 406 -1.91 4.04 14.06
C GLY A 406 -3.30 3.61 13.63
N ILE A 407 -4.31 4.03 14.42
CA ILE A 407 -5.74 3.82 14.16
C ILE A 407 -6.50 5.15 14.14
N ASP A 408 -5.83 6.27 14.42
CA ASP A 408 -6.47 7.57 14.63
C ASP A 408 -6.50 8.35 13.32
N ASN A 409 -7.68 8.89 13.01
CA ASN A 409 -7.84 9.91 11.98
C ASN A 409 -8.14 11.23 12.70
N ILE A 410 -7.11 12.08 12.83
CA ILE A 410 -7.17 13.33 13.57
C ILE A 410 -7.42 14.49 12.60
N GLU A 411 -8.46 15.28 12.87
CA GLU A 411 -8.78 16.47 12.10
C GLU A 411 -9.04 17.67 13.03
N PHE A 412 -8.46 18.82 12.72
CA PHE A 412 -8.70 20.06 13.44
C PHE A 412 -9.95 20.75 12.89
N LEU A 413 -10.93 20.89 13.74
CA LEU A 413 -12.20 21.54 13.42
C LEU A 413 -12.36 22.81 14.22
N LEU A 414 -13.11 23.75 13.68
CA LEU A 414 -13.41 25.03 14.31
C LEU A 414 -14.89 25.38 14.14
N SER A 415 -15.49 25.89 15.23
CA SER A 415 -16.79 26.54 15.22
C SER A 415 -16.60 28.01 15.50
N ALA A 416 -16.93 28.88 14.54
CA ALA A 416 -16.71 30.32 14.65
C ALA A 416 -17.68 30.99 15.64
N ASN A 417 -18.92 30.47 15.74
CA ASN A 417 -19.98 31.01 16.59
C ASN A 417 -20.62 29.93 17.47
N ALA A 418 -21.11 30.32 18.62
CA ALA A 418 -21.81 29.40 19.52
C ALA A 418 -23.06 28.81 18.81
N GLY A 419 -23.11 27.47 18.67
CA GLY A 419 -24.23 26.75 18.03
C GLY A 419 -24.03 26.45 16.54
N GLU A 420 -22.93 26.88 15.92
CA GLU A 420 -22.56 26.43 14.58
C GLU A 420 -21.88 25.06 14.62
N GLU A 421 -22.10 24.25 13.59
CA GLU A 421 -21.41 22.98 13.45
C GLU A 421 -19.91 23.21 13.20
N PRO A 422 -19.02 22.45 13.89
CA PRO A 422 -17.58 22.52 13.63
C PRO A 422 -17.24 22.17 12.19
N LYS A 423 -16.37 22.98 11.57
CA LYS A 423 -15.90 22.79 10.20
C LYS A 423 -14.38 22.67 10.16
N PRO A 424 -13.82 21.95 9.16
CA PRO A 424 -12.39 21.94 8.92
C PRO A 424 -11.81 23.35 8.80
N LEU A 425 -10.59 23.56 9.31
CA LEU A 425 -9.88 24.85 9.23
C LEU A 425 -9.84 25.41 7.81
N SER A 426 -9.67 24.54 6.82
CA SER A 426 -9.64 24.89 5.39
C SER A 426 -10.93 25.49 4.83
N LYS A 427 -12.05 25.40 5.58
CA LYS A 427 -13.36 25.92 5.16
C LYS A 427 -13.76 27.24 5.84
N ILE A 428 -12.83 27.88 6.55
CA ILE A 428 -13.06 29.18 7.19
C ILE A 428 -12.99 30.27 6.14
N ALA A 429 -14.03 31.09 6.05
CA ALA A 429 -14.23 32.03 4.93
C ALA A 429 -13.52 33.39 5.08
N SER A 430 -13.10 33.80 6.28
CA SER A 430 -12.53 35.12 6.56
C SER A 430 -11.00 35.05 6.72
N GLY A 431 -10.24 35.73 5.85
CA GLY A 431 -8.77 35.76 5.91
C GLY A 431 -8.24 36.28 7.25
N GLY A 432 -8.78 37.38 7.77
CA GLY A 432 -8.32 37.96 9.05
C GLY A 432 -8.67 37.11 10.28
N GLU A 433 -9.83 36.40 10.27
CA GLU A 433 -10.16 35.45 11.33
C GLU A 433 -9.23 34.24 11.28
N LEU A 434 -9.00 33.71 10.11
CA LEU A 434 -8.08 32.59 9.91
C LEU A 434 -6.67 32.94 10.38
N SER A 435 -6.15 34.11 10.02
CA SER A 435 -4.80 34.56 10.45
C SER A 435 -4.68 34.65 11.99
N ARG A 436 -5.73 35.12 12.69
CA ARG A 436 -5.75 35.15 14.16
C ARG A 436 -5.84 33.75 14.79
N ILE A 437 -6.63 32.86 14.20
CA ILE A 437 -6.70 31.46 14.61
C ILE A 437 -5.35 30.78 14.43
N MET A 438 -4.71 31.02 13.29
CA MET A 438 -3.37 30.50 13.03
C MET A 438 -2.33 31.06 13.99
N LEU A 439 -2.42 32.36 14.35
CA LEU A 439 -1.57 32.93 15.40
C LEU A 439 -1.78 32.20 16.75
N ALA A 440 -3.01 31.97 17.16
CA ALA A 440 -3.31 31.25 18.41
C ALA A 440 -2.73 29.83 18.40
N ILE A 441 -2.93 29.10 17.31
CA ILE A 441 -2.38 27.74 17.15
C ILE A 441 -0.85 27.78 17.18
N LYS A 442 -0.21 28.73 16.49
CA LYS A 442 1.25 28.86 16.43
C LYS A 442 1.85 29.26 17.78
N CYS A 443 1.18 30.09 18.58
CA CYS A 443 1.62 30.39 19.95
C CYS A 443 1.68 29.12 20.83
N VAL A 444 0.70 28.21 20.67
CA VAL A 444 0.70 26.93 21.41
C VAL A 444 1.75 25.96 20.88
N LEU A 445 2.03 25.99 19.58
CA LEU A 445 2.99 25.10 18.93
C LEU A 445 4.42 25.67 18.86
N SER A 446 4.66 26.88 19.37
CA SER A 446 5.90 27.65 19.15
C SER A 446 7.20 26.90 19.50
N GLU A 447 7.18 26.05 20.52
CA GLU A 447 8.37 25.26 20.89
C GLU A 447 8.57 23.99 20.05
N LEU A 448 7.59 23.63 19.21
CA LEU A 448 7.55 22.37 18.44
C LEU A 448 7.58 22.60 16.94
N ASP A 449 7.48 23.87 16.51
CA ASP A 449 7.47 24.23 15.10
C ASP A 449 8.91 24.34 14.58
N ASP A 450 9.25 23.53 13.60
CA ASP A 450 10.58 23.50 12.98
C ASP A 450 10.77 24.60 11.91
N ILE A 451 9.79 25.51 11.74
CA ILE A 451 9.82 26.56 10.72
C ILE A 451 10.21 27.88 11.34
N ASP A 452 11.38 28.35 10.98
CA ASP A 452 11.99 29.54 11.59
C ASP A 452 11.30 30.87 11.26
N THR A 453 10.62 31.00 10.11
CA THR A 453 10.06 32.27 9.61
C THR A 453 8.55 32.18 9.43
N LEU A 454 7.82 33.02 10.12
CA LEU A 454 6.36 33.13 10.07
C LEU A 454 5.97 34.50 9.51
N ILE A 455 5.10 34.49 8.50
CA ILE A 455 4.63 35.71 7.84
C ILE A 455 3.13 35.84 8.05
N PHE A 456 2.67 36.98 8.59
CA PHE A 456 1.26 37.25 8.80
C PHE A 456 0.80 38.41 7.89
N ASP A 457 -0.15 38.10 7.01
CA ASP A 457 -0.83 39.08 6.18
C ASP A 457 -2.29 39.18 6.61
N GLU A 458 -2.89 40.38 6.49
CA GLU A 458 -4.29 40.67 6.83
C GLU A 458 -4.75 40.30 8.25
N ILE A 459 -3.84 40.04 9.19
CA ILE A 459 -4.16 39.67 10.57
C ILE A 459 -4.97 40.74 11.30
N ASP A 460 -4.82 42.00 10.89
CA ASP A 460 -5.46 43.21 11.39
C ASP A 460 -6.81 43.51 10.68
N SER A 461 -7.27 42.66 9.74
CA SER A 461 -8.55 42.82 9.08
C SER A 461 -9.73 42.69 10.06
N GLY A 462 -10.56 43.72 10.12
CA GLY A 462 -11.72 43.79 11.03
C GLY A 462 -11.38 43.96 12.52
N VAL A 463 -10.15 44.34 12.83
CA VAL A 463 -9.66 44.54 14.22
C VAL A 463 -9.34 46.01 14.49
N SER A 464 -9.56 46.46 15.71
CA SER A 464 -9.19 47.82 16.15
C SER A 464 -8.91 47.90 17.66
N GLY A 465 -8.26 48.98 18.07
CA GLY A 465 -8.05 49.31 19.47
C GLY A 465 -7.40 48.22 20.31
N ARG A 466 -8.09 47.74 21.35
CA ARG A 466 -7.56 46.76 22.31
C ARG A 466 -7.21 45.41 21.68
N ALA A 467 -7.99 44.94 20.72
CA ALA A 467 -7.75 43.67 20.09
C ALA A 467 -6.43 43.69 19.27
N ALA A 468 -6.13 44.82 18.61
CA ALA A 468 -4.88 45.00 17.89
C ALA A 468 -3.64 44.98 18.82
N LEU A 469 -3.74 45.53 20.02
CA LEU A 469 -2.67 45.46 21.03
C LEU A 469 -2.43 44.01 21.50
N LYS A 470 -3.48 43.24 21.71
CA LYS A 470 -3.37 41.83 22.08
C LYS A 470 -2.74 40.98 21.02
N ILE A 471 -3.08 41.23 19.76
CA ILE A 471 -2.44 40.59 18.61
C ILE A 471 -0.95 40.94 18.56
N ALA A 472 -0.61 42.22 18.73
CA ALA A 472 0.76 42.72 18.76
C ALA A 472 1.60 42.05 19.85
N ALA A 473 1.06 41.95 21.07
CA ALA A 473 1.71 41.29 22.21
C ALA A 473 1.98 39.81 21.91
N LYS A 474 1.00 39.08 21.32
CA LYS A 474 1.20 37.67 20.94
C LYS A 474 2.21 37.49 19.81
N MET A 475 2.23 38.37 18.83
CA MET A 475 3.26 38.33 17.76
C MET A 475 4.66 38.63 18.34
N LYS A 476 4.76 39.54 19.29
CA LYS A 476 6.00 39.84 20.00
C LYS A 476 6.46 38.65 20.87
N GLU A 477 5.54 37.97 21.56
CA GLU A 477 5.83 36.75 22.30
C GLU A 477 6.36 35.63 21.34
N LEU A 478 5.68 35.42 20.22
CA LEU A 478 6.05 34.43 19.23
C LEU A 478 7.42 34.74 18.57
N SER A 479 7.76 36.05 18.46
CA SER A 479 9.02 36.49 17.87
C SER A 479 10.26 36.19 18.72
N LYS A 480 10.09 35.75 19.98
CA LYS A 480 11.21 35.28 20.82
C LYS A 480 11.80 33.96 20.35
N THR A 481 11.00 33.15 19.68
CA THR A 481 11.39 31.82 19.18
C THR A 481 11.45 31.75 17.66
N HIS A 482 10.72 32.61 16.95
CA HIS A 482 10.63 32.65 15.51
C HIS A 482 10.92 34.04 14.95
N GLN A 483 11.36 34.11 13.70
CA GLN A 483 11.31 35.36 12.96
C GLN A 483 9.87 35.61 12.52
N VAL A 484 9.25 36.68 12.99
CA VAL A 484 7.87 37.07 12.66
C VAL A 484 7.91 38.27 11.71
N ILE A 485 7.25 38.15 10.56
CA ILE A 485 7.10 39.24 9.59
C ILE A 485 5.61 39.54 9.46
N CYS A 486 5.21 40.78 9.72
CA CYS A 486 3.81 41.20 9.66
C CYS A 486 3.61 42.37 8.70
N VAL A 487 2.63 42.25 7.82
CA VAL A 487 2.12 43.35 6.99
C VAL A 487 0.88 43.93 7.66
N THR A 488 0.93 45.20 8.06
CA THR A 488 -0.17 45.82 8.81
C THR A 488 -0.47 47.24 8.35
N HIS A 489 -1.67 47.69 8.64
CA HIS A 489 -2.09 49.10 8.56
C HIS A 489 -2.43 49.71 9.94
N LEU A 490 -2.21 48.95 11.03
CA LEU A 490 -2.51 49.40 12.40
C LEU A 490 -1.25 49.83 13.14
N ALA A 491 -1.28 51.07 13.65
CA ALA A 491 -0.20 51.62 14.48
C ALA A 491 0.07 50.78 15.76
N GLN A 492 -0.97 50.17 16.34
CA GLN A 492 -0.88 49.32 17.51
C GLN A 492 0.02 48.10 17.31
N ILE A 493 -0.06 47.49 16.11
CA ILE A 493 0.80 46.34 15.79
C ILE A 493 2.20 46.83 15.46
N ALA A 494 2.33 47.89 14.67
CA ALA A 494 3.60 48.43 14.23
C ALA A 494 4.46 48.97 15.39
N ALA A 495 3.85 49.38 16.50
CA ALA A 495 4.55 49.85 17.67
C ALA A 495 5.40 48.76 18.36
N PHE A 496 4.97 47.49 18.34
CA PHE A 496 5.66 46.35 18.96
C PHE A 496 6.82 45.78 18.12
N ALA A 497 7.04 46.30 16.91
CA ALA A 497 8.09 45.80 16.03
C ALA A 497 9.50 46.02 16.58
N ASP A 498 10.39 45.03 16.42
CA ASP A 498 11.83 45.22 16.58
C ASP A 498 12.38 46.00 15.38
N GLU A 499 11.96 45.62 14.19
CA GLU A 499 12.29 46.25 12.93
C GLU A 499 11.03 46.75 12.21
N HIS A 500 11.02 48.03 11.83
CA HIS A 500 9.89 48.64 11.13
C HIS A 500 10.34 49.12 9.72
N LYS A 501 9.74 48.56 8.69
CA LYS A 501 9.97 48.89 7.30
C LYS A 501 8.81 49.72 6.73
N LEU A 502 9.09 50.85 6.14
CA LEU A 502 8.10 51.67 5.45
C LEU A 502 8.16 51.41 3.93
N ILE A 503 7.03 51.02 3.38
CA ILE A 503 6.81 50.86 1.94
C ILE A 503 6.14 52.12 1.41
N SER A 504 6.85 52.90 0.60
CA SER A 504 6.37 54.19 0.03
C SER A 504 6.42 54.19 -1.48
N LYS A 505 5.66 55.11 -2.08
CA LYS A 505 5.72 55.39 -3.52
C LYS A 505 6.50 56.68 -3.76
N GLU A 506 7.42 56.62 -4.70
CA GLU A 506 8.12 57.79 -5.24
C GLU A 506 7.80 57.94 -6.73
N GLU A 507 7.48 59.14 -7.15
CA GLU A 507 7.33 59.46 -8.58
C GLU A 507 8.62 60.06 -9.12
N LYS A 508 9.24 59.38 -10.08
CA LYS A 508 10.43 59.88 -10.85
C LYS A 508 10.15 59.69 -12.34
N ASP A 509 10.40 60.76 -13.11
CA ASP A 509 10.27 60.78 -14.59
C ASP A 509 8.89 60.31 -15.09
N GLY A 510 7.79 60.67 -14.38
CA GLY A 510 6.41 60.31 -14.74
C GLY A 510 6.10 58.83 -14.53
N ARG A 511 6.91 58.11 -13.76
CA ARG A 511 6.71 56.72 -13.37
C ARG A 511 6.77 56.55 -11.86
N THR A 512 5.92 55.70 -11.33
CA THR A 512 5.86 55.35 -9.91
C THR A 512 6.83 54.23 -9.62
N TYR A 513 7.62 54.40 -8.55
CA TYR A 513 8.55 53.41 -7.98
C TYR A 513 8.19 53.16 -6.55
N THR A 514 8.29 51.91 -6.14
CA THR A 514 8.16 51.54 -4.71
C THR A 514 9.54 51.55 -4.09
N CYS A 515 9.67 52.27 -2.97
CA CYS A 515 10.84 52.30 -2.11
C CYS A 515 10.52 51.64 -0.77
N ILE A 516 11.49 50.91 -0.21
CA ILE A 516 11.37 50.27 1.09
C ILE A 516 12.55 50.78 1.93
N ALA A 517 12.23 51.32 3.11
CA ALA A 517 13.22 51.88 4.02
C ALA A 517 12.99 51.38 5.46
N SER A 518 14.08 51.05 6.16
CA SER A 518 14.03 50.81 7.60
C SER A 518 13.88 52.14 8.32
N LEU A 519 13.01 52.17 9.31
CA LEU A 519 12.72 53.36 10.11
C LEU A 519 13.53 53.35 11.41
N ASP A 520 14.22 54.45 11.70
CA ASP A 520 14.72 54.70 13.03
C ASP A 520 13.58 55.10 14.00
N TYR A 521 13.88 55.28 15.27
CA TYR A 521 12.90 55.66 16.28
C TYR A 521 12.02 56.87 15.88
N ASN A 522 12.63 57.92 15.34
CA ASN A 522 11.90 59.10 14.88
C ASN A 522 11.02 58.79 13.66
N GLY A 523 11.54 58.06 12.72
CA GLY A 523 10.80 57.59 11.55
C GLY A 523 9.60 56.74 11.94
N ARG A 524 9.76 55.80 12.92
CA ARG A 524 8.68 55.01 13.49
C ARG A 524 7.62 55.90 14.11
N LYS A 525 8.01 56.86 14.96
CA LYS A 525 7.10 57.83 15.59
C LYS A 525 6.25 58.58 14.56
N TYR A 526 6.90 59.09 13.49
CA TYR A 526 6.21 59.80 12.41
C TYR A 526 5.26 58.88 11.61
N GLU A 527 5.68 57.68 11.29
CA GLU A 527 4.82 56.74 10.54
C GLU A 527 3.62 56.30 11.38
N LEU A 528 3.80 55.98 12.69
CA LEU A 528 2.69 55.67 13.57
C LEU A 528 1.71 56.85 13.68
N ALA A 529 2.25 58.07 13.80
CA ALA A 529 1.41 59.28 13.80
C ALA A 529 0.66 59.46 12.47
N ARG A 530 1.28 59.17 11.34
CA ARG A 530 0.63 59.20 10.02
C ARG A 530 -0.54 58.18 9.94
N ILE A 531 -0.31 56.97 10.42
CA ILE A 531 -1.34 55.89 10.44
C ILE A 531 -2.51 56.32 11.36
N MET A 532 -2.24 56.89 12.50
CA MET A 532 -3.27 57.31 13.50
C MET A 532 -4.04 58.56 13.07
N GLY A 533 -3.33 59.51 12.48
CA GLY A 533 -3.89 60.86 12.18
C GLY A 533 -4.31 61.09 10.71
N GLY A 534 -3.98 60.17 9.83
CA GLY A 534 -4.26 60.32 8.39
C GLY A 534 -3.43 61.44 7.76
N LEU A 535 -4.07 62.33 7.00
CA LEU A 535 -3.41 63.36 6.18
C LEU A 535 -2.70 64.46 6.98
N THR A 536 -3.06 64.68 8.23
CA THR A 536 -2.51 65.78 9.07
C THR A 536 -1.89 65.22 10.36
N VAL A 537 -0.59 65.25 10.47
CA VAL A 537 0.13 64.89 11.68
C VAL A 537 0.24 66.11 12.60
N THR A 538 -0.51 66.09 13.71
CA THR A 538 -0.47 67.13 14.72
C THR A 538 0.49 66.76 15.88
N GLN A 539 0.90 67.73 16.68
CA GLN A 539 1.78 67.46 17.84
C GLN A 539 1.10 66.52 18.86
N SER A 540 -0.22 66.55 19.00
CA SER A 540 -0.98 65.65 19.88
C SER A 540 -0.89 64.22 19.38
N ILE A 541 -1.00 63.97 18.08
CA ILE A 541 -0.89 62.65 17.47
C ILE A 541 0.54 62.11 17.58
N LEU A 542 1.56 62.99 17.43
CA LEU A 542 2.98 62.61 17.64
C LEU A 542 3.22 62.15 19.09
N ASN A 543 2.64 62.86 20.05
CA ASN A 543 2.75 62.48 21.46
C ASN A 543 2.05 61.13 21.75
N SER A 544 0.88 60.91 21.16
CA SER A 544 0.19 59.61 21.27
C SER A 544 0.96 58.47 20.58
N ALA A 545 1.63 58.72 19.46
CA ALA A 545 2.50 57.74 18.83
C ALA A 545 3.73 57.41 19.69
N GLU A 546 4.31 58.41 20.38
CA GLU A 546 5.42 58.20 21.32
C GLU A 546 4.99 57.41 22.56
N GLU A 547 3.80 57.72 23.13
CA GLU A 547 3.22 56.94 24.23
C GLU A 547 2.99 55.47 23.82
N LEU A 548 2.53 55.23 22.59
CA LEU A 548 2.31 53.91 22.09
C LEU A 548 3.61 53.11 21.92
N LEU A 549 4.68 53.76 21.40
CA LEU A 549 6.02 53.16 21.34
C LEU A 549 6.57 52.82 22.72
N SER A 550 6.48 53.77 23.65
CA SER A 550 6.97 53.57 25.02
C SER A 550 6.20 52.47 25.77
N SER A 551 4.89 52.33 25.53
CA SER A 551 4.10 51.27 26.16
C SER A 551 4.46 49.89 25.62
N ALA A 552 4.83 49.79 24.33
CA ALA A 552 5.26 48.53 23.72
C ALA A 552 6.64 48.06 24.23
N GLU A 553 7.53 48.99 24.67
CA GLU A 553 8.84 48.66 25.27
C GLU A 553 8.74 48.19 26.74
N ILE A 554 7.66 48.52 27.47
CA ILE A 554 7.47 48.13 28.88
C ILE A 554 6.93 46.68 29.00
N ASP A 555 6.22 46.20 27.99
CA ASP A 555 5.67 44.85 27.98
C ASP A 555 6.69 43.77 27.47
N ASP A 556 7.92 44.16 27.20
CA ASP A 556 9.06 43.28 26.87
C ASP A 556 9.77 42.84 28.17
#